data_0f6d066c10aa5f13dae7670cd3492020
#
_entry.id   0f6d066c10aa5f13dae7670cd3492020
#
_cell.length_a   1.000
_cell.length_b   1.000
_cell.length_c   1.000
_cell.angle_alpha   90.00
_cell.angle_beta   90.00
_cell.angle_gamma   90.00
#
_symmetry.space_group_name_H-M   'P 1'
#
loop_
_entity.id
_entity.type
_entity.pdbx_description
1 polymer ?
#
loop_
_entity_poly.entity_id
_entity_poly.type
_entity_poly.pdbx_seq_one_letter_code
_entity_poly.pdbx_strand_id
1 'polypeptide(L)'
;MTYATEFPDFPAAAMPAVPDGFADRSWRNEPCPCFIHEASGIVLWIDYPANGELRDCARFVVQRCTNRSAEAGWQFDGGLIDVFQSDDWRAITA
;
A
#
# COMPACT_ATOMS: atom_id res chain seq x y z
N MET A 1 -10.62 0.59 -9.80
CA MET A 1 -10.71 0.79 -8.34
C MET A 1 -9.70 1.82 -7.92
N THR A 2 -10.11 2.74 -7.06
CA THR A 2 -9.21 3.74 -6.48
C THR A 2 -9.40 3.75 -4.98
N TYR A 3 -8.43 4.30 -4.26
CA TYR A 3 -8.57 4.39 -2.81
C TYR A 3 -9.80 5.20 -2.40
N ALA A 4 -10.15 6.22 -3.20
CA ALA A 4 -11.29 7.08 -2.87
C ALA A 4 -12.63 6.32 -2.94
N THR A 5 -12.75 5.35 -3.83
CA THR A 5 -13.96 4.54 -3.94
C THR A 5 -13.97 3.37 -2.95
N GLU A 6 -12.81 2.75 -2.71
CA GLU A 6 -12.70 1.60 -1.81
C GLU A 6 -12.63 2.00 -0.33
N PHE A 7 -12.09 3.19 -0.05
CA PHE A 7 -11.96 3.74 1.29
C PHE A 7 -12.52 5.17 1.32
N PRO A 8 -13.85 5.34 1.21
CA PRO A 8 -14.45 6.68 1.07
C PRO A 8 -14.27 7.56 2.30
N ASP A 9 -13.97 6.96 3.45
CA ASP A 9 -13.73 7.69 4.69
C ASP A 9 -12.25 8.09 4.86
N PHE A 10 -11.39 7.71 3.93
CA PHE A 10 -9.97 8.11 4.01
C PHE A 10 -9.85 9.60 3.68
N PRO A 11 -9.25 10.41 4.57
CA PRO A 11 -9.15 11.84 4.33
C PRO A 11 -8.20 12.13 3.16
N ALA A 12 -8.72 12.73 2.10
CA ALA A 12 -7.94 13.01 0.88
C ALA A 12 -6.71 13.87 1.18
N ALA A 13 -6.81 14.80 2.12
CA ALA A 13 -5.70 15.66 2.51
C ALA A 13 -4.56 14.90 3.18
N ALA A 14 -4.82 13.71 3.69
CA ALA A 14 -3.80 12.87 4.33
C ALA A 14 -3.12 11.91 3.37
N MET A 15 -3.59 11.84 2.11
CA MET A 15 -2.97 10.98 1.11
C MET A 15 -1.73 11.67 0.56
N PRO A 16 -0.53 11.08 0.74
CA PRO A 16 0.68 11.67 0.19
C PRO A 16 0.74 11.56 -1.34
N ALA A 17 1.64 12.31 -1.95
CA ALA A 17 1.89 12.20 -3.38
C ALA A 17 2.65 10.90 -3.66
N VAL A 18 1.94 9.91 -4.16
CA VAL A 18 2.52 8.60 -4.46
C VAL A 18 3.45 8.74 -5.67
N PRO A 19 4.68 8.16 -5.60
CA PRO A 19 5.62 8.26 -6.71
C PRO A 19 5.09 7.71 -8.03
N ASP A 20 5.59 8.24 -9.13
CA ASP A 20 5.25 7.75 -10.46
C ASP A 20 5.60 6.26 -10.58
N GLY A 21 4.81 5.56 -11.36
CA GLY A 21 5.00 4.12 -11.58
C GLY A 21 4.19 3.24 -10.65
N PHE A 22 3.64 3.80 -9.58
CA PHE A 22 2.74 3.07 -8.70
C PHE A 22 1.30 3.16 -9.21
N ALA A 23 0.62 2.03 -9.23
CA ALA A 23 -0.80 1.95 -9.58
C ALA A 23 -1.63 1.74 -8.32
N ASP A 24 -2.78 2.40 -8.25
CA ASP A 24 -3.71 2.25 -7.14
C ASP A 24 -4.38 0.87 -7.24
N ARG A 25 -4.16 0.03 -6.25
CA ARG A 25 -4.74 -1.30 -6.16
C ARG A 25 -5.57 -1.43 -4.87
N SER A 26 -6.12 -0.34 -4.42
CA SER A 26 -6.91 -0.34 -3.19
C SER A 26 -8.17 -1.21 -3.34
N TRP A 27 -8.47 -1.95 -2.28
CA TRP A 27 -9.62 -2.83 -2.23
C TRP A 27 -10.21 -2.80 -0.83
N ARG A 28 -11.54 -2.62 -0.76
CA ARG A 28 -12.26 -2.40 0.50
C ARG A 28 -12.08 -3.53 1.53
N ASN A 29 -11.75 -4.73 1.10
CA ASN A 29 -11.52 -5.87 2.00
C ASN A 29 -10.11 -5.89 2.56
N GLU A 30 -9.24 -4.99 2.12
CA GLU A 30 -7.92 -4.77 2.69
C GLU A 30 -8.00 -3.74 3.82
N PRO A 31 -7.01 -3.68 4.73
CA PRO A 31 -7.09 -2.77 5.88
C PRO A 31 -6.95 -1.29 5.53
N CYS A 32 -6.30 -0.95 4.41
CA CYS A 32 -6.04 0.43 4.04
C CYS A 32 -5.68 0.54 2.55
N PRO A 33 -5.58 1.77 2.03
CA PRO A 33 -5.15 1.98 0.64
C PRO A 33 -3.83 1.30 0.31
N CYS A 34 -3.75 0.77 -0.90
CA CYS A 34 -2.64 -0.04 -1.37
C CYS A 34 -2.27 0.37 -2.80
N PHE A 35 -0.97 0.52 -3.04
CA PHE A 35 -0.43 0.85 -4.35
C PHE A 35 0.65 -0.16 -4.72
N ILE A 36 0.77 -0.48 -5.98
CA ILE A 36 1.76 -1.45 -6.46
C ILE A 36 2.64 -0.84 -7.54
N HIS A 37 3.91 -1.25 -7.53
CA HIS A 37 4.87 -0.93 -8.58
C HIS A 37 5.17 -2.23 -9.32
N GLU A 38 4.59 -2.41 -10.49
CA GLU A 38 4.60 -3.71 -11.17
C GLU A 38 6.01 -4.15 -11.57
N ALA A 39 6.83 -3.23 -12.04
CA ALA A 39 8.16 -3.57 -12.51
C ALA A 39 9.04 -4.16 -11.40
N SER A 40 8.92 -3.65 -10.18
CA SER A 40 9.77 -4.06 -9.05
C SER A 40 9.12 -5.09 -8.12
N GLY A 41 7.80 -5.23 -8.20
CA GLY A 41 7.06 -6.08 -7.27
C GLY A 41 6.81 -5.45 -5.91
N ILE A 42 7.00 -4.14 -5.79
CA ILE A 42 6.82 -3.42 -4.53
C ILE A 42 5.34 -3.16 -4.29
N VAL A 43 4.93 -3.34 -3.04
CA VAL A 43 3.59 -3.03 -2.53
C VAL A 43 3.73 -1.96 -1.46
N LEU A 44 2.97 -0.89 -1.61
CA LEU A 44 2.98 0.23 -0.68
C LEU A 44 1.62 0.33 -0.01
N TRP A 45 1.60 0.22 1.31
CA TRP A 45 0.40 0.37 2.12
C TRP A 45 0.42 1.75 2.79
N ILE A 46 -0.67 2.48 2.65
CA ILE A 46 -0.81 3.82 3.26
C ILE A 46 -1.99 3.77 4.22
N ASP A 47 -1.69 3.67 5.51
CA ASP A 47 -2.70 3.56 6.55
C ASP A 47 -3.34 4.92 6.87
N TYR A 48 -4.42 4.88 7.60
CA TYR A 48 -5.12 6.08 8.06
C TYR A 48 -4.20 6.91 8.97
N PRO A 49 -4.35 8.24 8.97
CA PRO A 49 -3.44 9.11 9.73
C PRO A 49 -3.53 8.95 11.24
N ALA A 50 -4.65 8.43 11.75
CA ALA A 50 -4.83 8.19 13.17
C ALA A 50 -5.62 6.90 13.34
N ASN A 51 -5.29 6.11 14.38
CA ASN A 51 -5.97 4.85 14.68
C ASN A 51 -6.02 3.92 13.48
N GLY A 52 -4.89 3.80 12.76
CA GLY A 52 -4.81 3.00 11.56
C GLY A 52 -5.17 1.54 11.78
N GLU A 53 -5.58 0.87 10.71
CA GLU A 53 -5.92 -0.56 10.74
C GLU A 53 -4.69 -1.43 10.98
N LEU A 54 -3.52 -0.99 10.51
CA LEU A 54 -2.26 -1.71 10.70
C LEU A 54 -1.61 -1.29 12.01
N ARG A 55 -2.25 -1.60 13.13
CA ARG A 55 -1.89 -1.06 14.45
C ARG A 55 -0.50 -1.39 14.93
N ASP A 56 0.01 -2.57 14.59
CA ASP A 56 1.34 -3.01 14.99
C ASP A 56 2.40 -2.63 13.98
N CYS A 57 2.03 -1.83 12.99
CA CYS A 57 2.92 -1.37 11.92
C CYS A 57 2.96 0.14 11.89
N ALA A 58 3.97 0.69 11.24
CA ALA A 58 4.03 2.11 10.94
C ALA A 58 2.92 2.49 9.95
N ARG A 59 2.65 3.79 9.82
CA ARG A 59 1.62 4.29 8.91
C ARG A 59 1.87 3.93 7.45
N PHE A 60 3.14 3.90 7.04
CA PHE A 60 3.53 3.54 5.69
C PHE A 60 4.34 2.27 5.73
N VAL A 61 3.89 1.25 5.00
CA VAL A 61 4.55 -0.05 4.98
C VAL A 61 4.89 -0.41 3.55
N VAL A 62 6.15 -0.77 3.33
CA VAL A 62 6.65 -1.20 2.03
C VAL A 62 6.92 -2.70 2.11
N GLN A 63 6.33 -3.44 1.21
CA GLN A 63 6.54 -4.89 1.10
C GLN A 63 6.88 -5.24 -0.34
N ARG A 64 7.34 -6.45 -0.56
CA ARG A 64 7.54 -6.99 -1.91
C ARG A 64 6.69 -8.22 -2.08
N CYS A 65 5.97 -8.28 -3.20
CA CYS A 65 5.18 -9.45 -3.54
C CYS A 65 6.04 -10.42 -4.34
N THR A 66 6.23 -11.62 -3.79
CA THR A 66 7.04 -12.65 -4.41
C THR A 66 6.21 -13.62 -5.25
N ASN A 67 4.89 -13.62 -5.07
CA ASN A 67 3.99 -14.54 -5.75
C ASN A 67 3.15 -13.77 -6.77
N ARG A 68 3.73 -13.56 -7.94
CA ARG A 68 3.11 -12.83 -9.05
C ARG A 68 3.18 -13.68 -10.32
N SER A 69 2.09 -13.67 -11.10
CA SER A 69 2.08 -14.30 -12.41
C SER A 69 1.17 -13.54 -13.36
N ALA A 70 1.39 -13.71 -14.65
CA ALA A 70 0.54 -13.11 -15.67
C ALA A 70 -0.89 -13.65 -15.61
N GLU A 71 -1.05 -14.90 -15.16
CA GLU A 71 -2.35 -15.57 -15.11
C GLU A 71 -3.12 -15.27 -13.84
N ALA A 72 -2.47 -15.40 -12.68
CA ALA A 72 -3.11 -15.25 -11.37
C ALA A 72 -2.96 -13.85 -10.79
N GLY A 73 -2.13 -13.00 -11.38
CA GLY A 73 -1.86 -11.66 -10.86
C GLY A 73 -0.99 -11.70 -9.60
N TRP A 74 -1.21 -10.72 -8.73
CA TRP A 74 -0.48 -10.57 -7.49
C TRP A 74 -1.20 -11.32 -6.38
N GLN A 75 -0.51 -12.31 -5.80
CA GLN A 75 -1.04 -13.11 -4.71
C GLN A 75 -0.42 -12.62 -3.40
N PHE A 76 -1.17 -11.85 -2.63
CA PHE A 76 -0.67 -11.30 -1.37
C PHE A 76 -0.62 -12.33 -0.26
N ASP A 77 -1.55 -13.25 -0.24
CA ASP A 77 -1.66 -14.26 0.82
C ASP A 77 -0.45 -15.19 0.76
N GLY A 78 0.40 -15.07 1.78
CA GLY A 78 1.64 -15.84 1.85
C GLY A 78 2.74 -15.38 0.91
N GLY A 79 2.51 -14.29 0.15
CA GLY A 79 3.44 -13.81 -0.85
C GLY A 79 4.09 -12.47 -0.58
N LEU A 80 3.90 -11.89 0.62
CA LEU A 80 4.46 -10.58 0.96
C LEU A 80 5.64 -10.69 1.90
N ILE A 81 6.69 -9.94 1.60
CA ILE A 81 7.90 -9.84 2.44
C ILE A 81 8.07 -8.38 2.85
N ASP A 82 8.23 -8.16 4.16
CA ASP A 82 8.48 -6.80 4.67
C ASP A 82 9.83 -6.27 4.16
N VAL A 83 9.81 -5.05 3.67
CA VAL A 83 11.01 -4.37 3.18
C VAL A 83 11.35 -3.21 4.11
N PHE A 84 10.37 -2.35 4.43
CA PHE A 84 10.61 -1.15 5.21
C PHE A 84 9.28 -0.60 5.71
N GLN A 85 9.30 0.09 6.85
CA GLN A 85 8.13 0.82 7.32
C GLN A 85 8.56 2.07 8.07
N SER A 86 7.73 3.11 8.03
CA SER A 86 7.99 4.36 8.72
C SER A 86 6.71 5.17 8.86
N ASP A 87 6.63 6.00 9.88
CA ASP A 87 5.58 7.01 10.02
C ASP A 87 5.93 8.30 9.26
N ASP A 88 7.14 8.39 8.73
CA ASP A 88 7.61 9.55 7.97
C ASP A 88 7.62 9.22 6.48
N TRP A 89 6.74 9.90 5.73
CA TRP A 89 6.63 9.69 4.28
C TRP A 89 7.96 9.96 3.56
N ARG A 90 8.74 10.93 4.05
CA ARG A 90 10.03 11.25 3.43
C ARG A 90 11.02 10.09 3.52
N ALA A 91 10.94 9.27 4.56
CA ALA A 91 11.77 8.08 4.67
C ALA A 91 11.37 7.01 3.64
N ILE A 92 10.09 6.94 3.29
CA ILE A 92 9.58 5.99 2.29
C ILE A 92 10.07 6.35 0.89
N THR A 93 10.12 7.65 0.57
CA THR A 93 10.47 8.12 -0.78
C THR A 93 11.95 8.43 -0.96
N ALA A 94 12.73 8.30 0.08
CA ALA A 94 14.17 8.55 0.02
C ALA A 94 14.92 7.48 -0.77
#